data_93ef570228530a2af09992e2a6bf9f77
#
_entry.id   93ef570228530a2af09992e2a6bf9f77
#
_cell.length_a   1.000
_cell.length_b   1.000
_cell.length_c   1.000
_cell.angle_alpha   90.00
_cell.angle_beta   90.00
_cell.angle_gamma   90.00
#
_symmetry.space_group_name_H-M   'P 1'
#
loop_
_entity.id
_entity.type
_entity.pdbx_description
1 polymer ?
#
loop_
_entity_poly.entity_id
_entity_poly.type
_entity_poly.pdbx_seq_one_letter_code
_entity_poly.pdbx_strand_id
1 'polypeptide(L)'
;MLRDYQLDLYNKTVSSFRSGYRRPLVVAPCGAGKSYLFSEMARNTNGEVLVLVHRNELKQQHIELLKTLGINNTRVETYQTEHKRLGQHPKPRLLIVDEAHLSRSNTWQKIIEYYDTFTVGMSATPVRMDGRPLGDIFDTLITGVDTKWLIENKRLAPYEYYAPTTVDTSGVRVSCGDYVVSDLEQLMNERAIYGNVIESYLRFAPGERCIVYCVSVEHARRTADTFNSVAIRAESLSAGTPAGQRREIMEDFAAGKITVLCNCTLLSEGISIDEISCVIMLRPTESVALGIQQMMRCMRYLPGKTAKIIDCVGNYTRVGLPDDDREWSLSKPVPKRRQHDDNGNFYIRCCPECFMTFATAPVCPFCGAEYPLHPREIKAHQEIELQRITAEEAARVAEVKKAARVEQGRAATFEELIKLGRSRGYKNPAFWAAQVMRGRKRT
;
A
#
# COMPACT_ATOMS: atom_id res chain seq x y z
N MET A 1 -10.62 27.97 -0.09
CA MET A 1 -9.50 28.33 0.80
C MET A 1 -8.88 27.05 1.34
N LEU A 2 -7.55 26.91 1.31
CA LEU A 2 -6.87 25.76 1.89
C LEU A 2 -6.99 25.78 3.43
N ARG A 3 -7.03 24.60 4.04
CA ARG A 3 -6.88 24.43 5.48
C ARG A 3 -5.41 24.63 5.88
N ASP A 4 -5.13 24.92 7.15
CA ASP A 4 -3.79 25.27 7.63
C ASP A 4 -2.71 24.24 7.24
N TYR A 5 -2.98 22.96 7.42
CA TYR A 5 -2.04 21.89 7.04
C TYR A 5 -1.86 21.73 5.51
N GLN A 6 -2.86 22.10 4.72
CA GLN A 6 -2.75 22.14 3.26
C GLN A 6 -1.97 23.36 2.80
N LEU A 7 -2.16 24.50 3.49
CA LEU A 7 -1.38 25.71 3.24
C LEU A 7 0.10 25.52 3.58
N ASP A 8 0.40 24.81 4.66
CA ASP A 8 1.79 24.42 5.00
C ASP A 8 2.43 23.59 3.88
N LEU A 9 1.73 22.56 3.38
CA LEU A 9 2.18 21.75 2.24
C LEU A 9 2.38 22.59 0.97
N TYR A 10 1.46 23.49 0.69
CA TYR A 10 1.55 24.42 -0.44
C TYR A 10 2.83 25.26 -0.32
N ASN A 11 3.05 25.89 0.84
CA ASN A 11 4.20 26.74 1.09
C ASN A 11 5.53 25.96 1.02
N LYS A 12 5.58 24.76 1.56
CA LYS A 12 6.75 23.86 1.44
C LYS A 12 7.03 23.51 -0.03
N THR A 13 6.00 23.27 -0.83
CA THR A 13 6.14 22.96 -2.26
C THR A 13 6.66 24.18 -3.04
N VAL A 14 6.13 25.37 -2.78
CA VAL A 14 6.63 26.61 -3.38
C VAL A 14 8.07 26.89 -2.96
N SER A 15 8.40 26.66 -1.70
CA SER A 15 9.77 26.84 -1.18
C SER A 15 10.75 25.87 -1.82
N SER A 16 10.36 24.62 -2.10
CA SER A 16 11.21 23.66 -2.80
C SER A 16 11.59 24.15 -4.20
N PHE A 17 10.65 24.71 -4.96
CA PHE A 17 10.93 25.31 -6.26
C PHE A 17 11.92 26.50 -6.15
N ARG A 18 11.75 27.34 -5.13
CA ARG A 18 12.69 28.47 -4.87
C ARG A 18 14.08 27.98 -4.50
N SER A 19 14.19 26.81 -3.88
CA SER A 19 15.46 26.16 -3.54
C SER A 19 16.11 25.41 -4.72
N GLY A 20 15.52 25.48 -5.92
CA GLY A 20 16.07 24.89 -7.13
C GLY A 20 15.59 23.50 -7.49
N TYR A 21 14.77 22.86 -6.66
CA TYR A 21 14.14 21.59 -7.02
C TYR A 21 13.12 21.80 -8.14
N ARG A 22 13.03 20.84 -9.05
CA ARG A 22 12.13 20.93 -10.21
C ARG A 22 10.98 19.95 -10.18
N ARG A 23 11.12 18.85 -9.40
CA ARG A 23 10.17 17.72 -9.40
C ARG A 23 9.87 17.25 -7.97
N PRO A 24 9.29 18.10 -7.10
CA PRO A 24 8.92 17.68 -5.75
C PRO A 24 7.80 16.61 -5.77
N LEU A 25 7.91 15.62 -4.88
CA LEU A 25 6.85 14.66 -4.58
C LEU A 25 6.18 15.04 -3.26
N VAL A 26 4.92 15.42 -3.32
CA VAL A 26 4.10 15.78 -2.16
C VAL A 26 3.37 14.55 -1.63
N VAL A 27 3.61 14.23 -0.36
CA VAL A 27 2.97 13.12 0.33
C VAL A 27 1.90 13.64 1.26
N ALA A 28 0.68 13.24 1.00
CA ALA A 28 -0.48 13.54 1.85
C ALA A 28 -1.42 12.32 1.87
N PRO A 29 -1.88 11.89 3.05
CA PRO A 29 -2.76 10.73 3.18
C PRO A 29 -3.99 10.80 2.27
N CYS A 30 -4.63 9.65 2.01
CA CYS A 30 -5.94 9.63 1.36
C CYS A 30 -6.94 10.44 2.20
N GLY A 31 -7.76 11.26 1.56
CA GLY A 31 -8.70 12.15 2.27
C GLY A 31 -8.11 13.46 2.82
N ALA A 32 -6.79 13.69 2.74
CA ALA A 32 -6.17 14.95 3.15
C ALA A 32 -6.48 16.14 2.22
N GLY A 33 -7.18 15.91 1.11
CA GLY A 33 -7.59 16.97 0.18
C GLY A 33 -6.54 17.37 -0.84
N LYS A 34 -5.77 16.42 -1.36
CA LYS A 34 -4.79 16.62 -2.44
C LYS A 34 -5.35 17.41 -3.62
N SER A 35 -6.62 17.17 -3.99
CA SER A 35 -7.27 17.86 -5.11
C SER A 35 -7.44 19.38 -4.86
N TYR A 36 -7.72 19.80 -3.65
CA TYR A 36 -7.75 21.21 -3.30
C TYR A 36 -6.35 21.83 -3.30
N LEU A 37 -5.34 21.07 -2.87
CA LEU A 37 -3.95 21.52 -2.88
C LEU A 37 -3.47 21.80 -4.30
N PHE A 38 -3.66 20.88 -5.25
CA PHE A 38 -3.26 21.13 -6.62
C PHE A 38 -4.09 22.23 -7.31
N SER A 39 -5.39 22.36 -6.94
CA SER A 39 -6.23 23.45 -7.46
C SER A 39 -5.71 24.81 -7.05
N GLU A 40 -5.18 24.95 -5.83
CA GLU A 40 -4.56 26.20 -5.37
C GLU A 40 -3.22 26.46 -6.08
N MET A 41 -2.42 25.40 -6.33
CA MET A 41 -1.20 25.52 -7.15
C MET A 41 -1.54 25.99 -8.58
N ALA A 42 -2.60 25.41 -9.17
CA ALA A 42 -3.07 25.81 -10.49
C ALA A 42 -3.53 27.27 -10.52
N ARG A 43 -4.31 27.69 -9.51
CA ARG A 43 -4.79 29.09 -9.38
C ARG A 43 -3.66 30.10 -9.36
N ASN A 44 -2.57 29.77 -8.64
CA ASN A 44 -1.43 30.65 -8.43
C ASN A 44 -0.33 30.49 -9.49
N THR A 45 -0.56 29.67 -10.52
CA THR A 45 0.38 29.50 -11.63
C THR A 45 0.01 30.45 -12.78
N ASN A 46 0.95 31.31 -13.16
CA ASN A 46 0.81 32.15 -14.33
C ASN A 46 1.16 31.34 -15.60
N GLY A 47 0.14 30.83 -16.28
CA GLY A 47 0.24 29.99 -17.48
C GLY A 47 -0.55 28.69 -17.36
N GLU A 48 -0.48 27.86 -18.41
CA GLU A 48 -1.19 26.61 -18.47
C GLU A 48 -0.65 25.60 -17.45
N VAL A 49 -1.58 24.93 -16.75
CA VAL A 49 -1.30 23.80 -15.87
C VAL A 49 -1.87 22.53 -16.47
N LEU A 50 -1.07 21.47 -16.51
CA LEU A 50 -1.53 20.14 -16.91
C LEU A 50 -1.60 19.23 -15.69
N VAL A 51 -2.80 18.69 -15.42
CA VAL A 51 -3.00 17.65 -14.41
C VAL A 51 -3.13 16.29 -15.10
N LEU A 52 -2.23 15.38 -14.78
CA LEU A 52 -2.27 14.00 -15.29
C LEU A 52 -2.89 13.08 -14.26
N VAL A 53 -3.86 12.31 -14.73
CA VAL A 53 -4.55 11.28 -13.95
C VAL A 53 -4.47 9.93 -14.67
N HIS A 54 -4.77 8.85 -13.95
CA HIS A 54 -4.70 7.52 -14.53
C HIS A 54 -6.07 6.98 -15.02
N ARG A 55 -7.20 7.64 -14.65
CA ARG A 55 -8.57 7.21 -15.02
C ARG A 55 -9.46 8.37 -15.45
N ASN A 56 -10.43 8.06 -16.31
CA ASN A 56 -11.40 9.04 -16.81
C ASN A 56 -12.34 9.55 -15.70
N GLU A 57 -12.68 8.72 -14.74
CA GLU A 57 -13.53 9.10 -13.61
C GLU A 57 -12.85 10.21 -12.78
N LEU A 58 -11.56 10.07 -12.48
CA LEU A 58 -10.78 11.11 -11.80
C LEU A 58 -10.65 12.37 -12.64
N LYS A 59 -10.46 12.22 -13.96
CA LYS A 59 -10.42 13.35 -14.90
C LYS A 59 -11.70 14.18 -14.77
N GLN A 60 -12.87 13.55 -14.81
CA GLN A 60 -14.15 14.26 -14.69
C GLN A 60 -14.30 14.94 -13.33
N GLN A 61 -14.01 14.24 -12.24
CA GLN A 61 -14.06 14.82 -10.89
C GLN A 61 -13.17 16.05 -10.75
N HIS A 62 -11.96 16.01 -11.29
CA HIS A 62 -11.05 17.15 -11.22
C HIS A 62 -11.51 18.32 -12.11
N ILE A 63 -12.04 18.04 -13.29
CA ILE A 63 -12.62 19.07 -14.17
C ILE A 63 -13.80 19.78 -13.45
N GLU A 64 -14.70 19.02 -12.83
CA GLU A 64 -15.83 19.57 -12.08
C GLU A 64 -15.37 20.40 -10.88
N LEU A 65 -14.40 19.92 -10.12
CA LEU A 65 -13.82 20.65 -9.01
C LEU A 65 -13.18 21.98 -9.47
N LEU A 66 -12.34 21.95 -10.50
CA LEU A 66 -11.69 23.15 -11.04
C LEU A 66 -12.72 24.16 -11.55
N LYS A 67 -13.75 23.68 -12.23
CA LYS A 67 -14.88 24.52 -12.68
C LYS A 67 -15.61 25.18 -11.52
N THR A 68 -15.93 24.41 -10.48
CA THR A 68 -16.57 24.92 -9.25
C THR A 68 -15.72 25.99 -8.55
N LEU A 69 -14.39 25.81 -8.60
CA LEU A 69 -13.45 26.76 -8.02
C LEU A 69 -13.11 27.96 -8.95
N GLY A 70 -13.66 28.02 -10.16
CA GLY A 70 -13.39 29.07 -11.13
C GLY A 70 -11.97 29.08 -11.69
N ILE A 71 -11.32 27.93 -11.82
CA ILE A 71 -9.95 27.76 -12.32
C ILE A 71 -10.01 27.32 -13.78
N ASN A 72 -9.55 28.18 -14.68
CA ASN A 72 -9.71 28.00 -16.13
C ASN A 72 -8.37 27.75 -16.87
N ASN A 73 -7.23 27.91 -16.21
CA ASN A 73 -5.90 27.74 -16.79
C ASN A 73 -5.38 26.29 -16.71
N THR A 74 -6.28 25.33 -16.38
CA THR A 74 -5.86 23.96 -16.09
C THR A 74 -6.54 22.97 -17.03
N ARG A 75 -5.72 22.20 -17.73
CA ARG A 75 -6.13 21.05 -18.53
C ARG A 75 -5.92 19.76 -17.71
N VAL A 76 -6.95 18.94 -17.64
CA VAL A 76 -6.88 17.63 -16.98
C VAL A 76 -6.97 16.54 -18.03
N GLU A 77 -6.00 15.64 -18.07
CA GLU A 77 -5.98 14.56 -19.06
C GLU A 77 -5.50 13.24 -18.44
N THR A 78 -5.89 12.13 -19.05
CA THR A 78 -5.31 10.86 -18.71
C THR A 78 -3.92 10.72 -19.34
N TYR A 79 -2.99 10.09 -18.63
CA TYR A 79 -1.63 9.93 -19.15
C TYR A 79 -1.57 9.15 -20.49
N GLN A 80 -2.50 8.21 -20.70
CA GLN A 80 -2.59 7.47 -21.96
C GLN A 80 -2.98 8.37 -23.13
N THR A 81 -3.95 9.26 -22.91
CA THR A 81 -4.41 10.23 -23.93
C THR A 81 -3.33 11.28 -24.18
N GLU A 82 -2.75 11.82 -23.12
CA GLU A 82 -1.72 12.84 -23.24
C GLU A 82 -0.49 12.32 -23.99
N HIS A 83 -0.04 11.11 -23.68
CA HIS A 83 1.07 10.49 -24.40
C HIS A 83 0.85 10.38 -25.89
N LYS A 84 -0.40 10.08 -26.32
CA LYS A 84 -0.76 10.01 -27.75
C LYS A 84 -0.83 11.38 -28.44
N ARG A 85 -0.97 12.44 -27.63
CA ARG A 85 -1.13 13.82 -28.10
C ARG A 85 0.09 14.71 -27.84
N LEU A 86 1.23 14.11 -27.51
CA LEU A 86 2.47 14.86 -27.36
C LEU A 86 2.77 15.66 -28.63
N GLY A 87 3.11 16.94 -28.46
CA GLY A 87 3.32 17.88 -29.59
C GLY A 87 2.05 18.56 -30.11
N GLN A 88 0.84 18.16 -29.68
CA GLN A 88 -0.41 18.81 -30.13
C GLN A 88 -0.84 19.96 -29.23
N HIS A 89 -0.26 20.08 -28.05
CA HIS A 89 -0.57 21.13 -27.06
C HIS A 89 0.69 21.89 -26.68
N PRO A 90 0.56 23.17 -26.27
CA PRO A 90 1.70 23.94 -25.78
C PRO A 90 2.27 23.31 -24.51
N LYS A 91 3.55 23.61 -24.24
CA LYS A 91 4.24 23.19 -23.02
C LYS A 91 3.58 23.84 -21.80
N PRO A 92 3.08 23.06 -20.82
CA PRO A 92 2.50 23.63 -19.62
C PRO A 92 3.56 24.30 -18.76
N ARG A 93 3.19 25.31 -17.99
CA ARG A 93 4.06 25.96 -17.01
C ARG A 93 4.29 25.06 -15.79
N LEU A 94 3.28 24.29 -15.42
CA LEU A 94 3.30 23.34 -14.31
C LEU A 94 2.64 22.04 -14.73
N LEU A 95 3.29 20.93 -14.45
CA LEU A 95 2.77 19.58 -14.59
C LEU A 95 2.45 19.01 -13.20
N ILE A 96 1.23 18.55 -13.00
CA ILE A 96 0.80 17.90 -11.77
C ILE A 96 0.50 16.43 -12.08
N VAL A 97 1.11 15.52 -11.33
CA VAL A 97 0.95 14.08 -11.48
C VAL A 97 0.19 13.56 -10.28
N ASP A 98 -1.11 13.31 -10.45
CA ASP A 98 -1.93 12.73 -9.39
C ASP A 98 -1.69 11.22 -9.31
N GLU A 99 -1.73 10.67 -8.08
CA GLU A 99 -1.38 9.29 -7.76
C GLU A 99 -0.01 8.88 -8.35
N ALA A 100 1.00 9.69 -8.05
CA ALA A 100 2.36 9.59 -8.60
C ALA A 100 3.03 8.22 -8.39
N HIS A 101 2.57 7.40 -7.44
CA HIS A 101 3.04 6.03 -7.24
C HIS A 101 2.71 5.08 -8.42
N LEU A 102 1.76 5.45 -9.29
CA LEU A 102 1.43 4.72 -10.50
C LEU A 102 2.33 5.05 -11.69
N SER A 103 3.25 6.01 -11.56
CA SER A 103 4.11 6.50 -12.63
C SER A 103 5.16 5.48 -13.13
N ARG A 104 4.87 4.18 -12.98
CA ARG A 104 5.74 3.06 -13.37
C ARG A 104 5.91 2.90 -14.87
N SER A 105 4.93 3.31 -15.66
CA SER A 105 5.01 3.08 -17.09
C SER A 105 5.97 4.07 -17.75
N ASN A 106 6.74 3.58 -18.74
CA ASN A 106 7.57 4.43 -19.62
C ASN A 106 6.78 5.61 -20.20
N THR A 107 5.46 5.51 -20.21
CA THR A 107 4.53 6.53 -20.70
C THR A 107 4.55 7.79 -19.85
N TRP A 108 4.51 7.66 -18.51
CA TRP A 108 4.59 8.80 -17.59
C TRP A 108 5.93 9.51 -17.68
N GLN A 109 7.01 8.73 -17.68
CA GLN A 109 8.37 9.27 -17.79
C GLN A 109 8.55 10.03 -19.10
N LYS A 110 8.10 9.48 -20.22
CA LYS A 110 8.13 10.14 -21.54
C LYS A 110 7.38 11.47 -21.55
N ILE A 111 6.25 11.59 -20.86
CA ILE A 111 5.50 12.85 -20.78
C ILE A 111 6.29 13.87 -19.96
N ILE A 112 6.82 13.46 -18.79
CA ILE A 112 7.60 14.33 -17.89
C ILE A 112 8.88 14.81 -18.58
N GLU A 113 9.58 13.92 -19.29
CA GLU A 113 10.79 14.24 -20.06
C GLU A 113 10.50 15.13 -21.25
N TYR A 114 9.42 14.85 -22.00
CA TYR A 114 9.03 15.65 -23.15
C TYR A 114 8.72 17.11 -22.79
N TYR A 115 7.91 17.29 -21.76
CA TYR A 115 7.57 18.65 -21.33
C TYR A 115 8.72 19.34 -20.59
N ASP A 116 9.55 18.60 -19.88
CA ASP A 116 10.66 19.12 -19.07
C ASP A 116 10.33 20.46 -18.40
N THR A 117 9.26 20.45 -17.61
CA THR A 117 8.74 21.62 -16.89
C THR A 117 8.73 21.35 -15.38
N PHE A 118 8.39 22.36 -14.58
CA PHE A 118 8.13 22.16 -13.16
C PHE A 118 7.05 21.11 -12.98
N THR A 119 7.34 20.08 -12.20
CA THR A 119 6.45 18.92 -12.03
C THR A 119 6.22 18.67 -10.55
N VAL A 120 4.96 18.57 -10.13
CA VAL A 120 4.59 18.15 -8.76
C VAL A 120 3.96 16.78 -8.83
N GLY A 121 4.58 15.79 -8.20
CA GLY A 121 3.95 14.52 -7.91
C GLY A 121 3.09 14.61 -6.65
N MET A 122 1.93 13.98 -6.64
CA MET A 122 1.09 13.85 -5.45
C MET A 122 0.76 12.39 -5.20
N SER A 123 0.95 11.93 -3.98
CA SER A 123 0.62 10.56 -3.58
C SER A 123 0.29 10.48 -2.11
N ALA A 124 -0.54 9.51 -1.73
CA ALA A 124 -0.71 9.12 -0.33
C ALA A 124 0.40 8.15 0.11
N THR A 125 0.98 7.44 -0.84
CA THR A 125 1.99 6.42 -0.63
C THR A 125 3.09 6.61 -1.68
N PRO A 126 4.21 7.28 -1.34
CA PRO A 126 5.23 7.69 -2.31
C PRO A 126 6.17 6.54 -2.69
N VAL A 127 5.59 5.37 -2.93
CA VAL A 127 6.29 4.16 -3.36
C VAL A 127 5.51 3.49 -4.48
N ARG A 128 6.22 2.88 -5.39
CA ARG A 128 5.59 2.10 -6.47
C ARG A 128 4.86 0.88 -5.90
N MET A 129 3.94 0.31 -6.67
CA MET A 129 3.23 -0.91 -6.28
C MET A 129 4.19 -2.09 -6.00
N ASP A 130 5.36 -2.10 -6.62
CA ASP A 130 6.43 -3.08 -6.38
C ASP A 130 7.38 -2.71 -5.22
N GLY A 131 7.05 -1.68 -4.44
CA GLY A 131 7.83 -1.23 -3.29
C GLY A 131 9.08 -0.41 -3.61
N ARG A 132 9.37 -0.15 -4.90
CA ARG A 132 10.54 0.66 -5.29
C ARG A 132 10.29 2.14 -5.02
N PRO A 133 11.35 2.89 -4.68
CA PRO A 133 11.26 4.32 -4.48
C PRO A 133 11.03 5.08 -5.80
N LEU A 134 10.68 6.36 -5.70
CA LEU A 134 10.36 7.24 -6.83
C LEU A 134 11.44 8.29 -7.12
N GLY A 135 12.64 8.14 -6.56
CA GLY A 135 13.74 9.09 -6.72
C GLY A 135 14.39 9.14 -8.11
N ASP A 136 14.02 8.24 -9.00
CA ASP A 136 14.37 8.30 -10.42
C ASP A 136 13.51 9.31 -11.21
N ILE A 137 12.37 9.75 -10.64
CA ILE A 137 11.43 10.68 -11.26
C ILE A 137 11.40 12.01 -10.50
N PHE A 138 11.36 11.94 -9.16
CA PHE A 138 11.21 13.11 -8.28
C PHE A 138 12.51 13.40 -7.53
N ASP A 139 12.82 14.67 -7.34
CA ASP A 139 14.10 15.15 -6.80
C ASP A 139 14.03 15.54 -5.30
N THR A 140 12.85 15.74 -4.74
CA THR A 140 12.65 16.00 -3.31
C THR A 140 11.33 15.48 -2.82
N LEU A 141 11.27 15.14 -1.52
CA LEU A 141 10.09 14.63 -0.84
C LEU A 141 9.55 15.68 0.13
N ILE A 142 8.26 16.00 0.02
CA ILE A 142 7.59 16.96 0.89
C ILE A 142 6.46 16.21 1.61
N THR A 143 6.62 16.02 2.91
CA THR A 143 5.63 15.34 3.74
C THR A 143 4.76 16.34 4.49
N GLY A 144 3.46 16.05 4.51
CA GLY A 144 2.47 16.76 5.33
C GLY A 144 2.21 16.08 6.67
N VAL A 145 1.04 16.38 7.24
CA VAL A 145 0.51 15.70 8.42
C VAL A 145 0.23 14.24 8.09
N ASP A 146 0.36 13.37 9.09
CA ASP A 146 0.08 11.95 8.97
C ASP A 146 -1.41 11.60 9.16
N THR A 147 -1.75 10.33 9.04
CA THR A 147 -3.13 9.86 9.19
C THR A 147 -3.63 10.02 10.62
N LYS A 148 -2.78 9.80 11.61
CA LYS A 148 -3.12 9.93 13.02
C LYS A 148 -3.52 11.37 13.36
N TRP A 149 -2.72 12.34 12.92
CA TRP A 149 -3.04 13.76 13.09
C TRP A 149 -4.40 14.12 12.43
N LEU A 150 -4.67 13.60 11.23
CA LEU A 150 -5.93 13.86 10.54
C LEU A 150 -7.15 13.29 11.30
N ILE A 151 -7.01 12.14 11.96
CA ILE A 151 -8.05 11.56 12.81
C ILE A 151 -8.26 12.42 14.06
N GLU A 152 -7.20 12.75 14.77
CA GLU A 152 -7.23 13.56 16.00
C GLU A 152 -7.85 14.94 15.75
N ASN A 153 -7.59 15.53 14.58
CA ASN A 153 -8.12 16.84 14.18
C ASN A 153 -9.44 16.76 13.39
N LYS A 154 -10.17 15.65 13.43
CA LYS A 154 -11.49 15.45 12.78
C LYS A 154 -11.46 15.78 11.28
N ARG A 155 -10.42 15.37 10.58
CA ARG A 155 -10.27 15.46 9.13
C ARG A 155 -10.47 14.10 8.46
N LEU A 156 -10.23 13.03 9.22
CA LEU A 156 -10.61 11.66 8.92
C LEU A 156 -11.46 11.10 10.07
N ALA A 157 -12.32 10.14 9.77
CA ALA A 157 -13.07 9.41 10.78
C ALA A 157 -12.14 8.52 11.59
N PRO A 158 -12.35 8.36 12.90
CA PRO A 158 -11.74 7.28 13.65
C PRO A 158 -12.16 5.93 13.07
N TYR A 159 -11.41 4.89 13.36
CA TYR A 159 -11.71 3.57 12.82
C TYR A 159 -11.59 2.47 13.87
N GLU A 160 -12.29 1.38 13.60
CA GLU A 160 -12.16 0.11 14.28
C GLU A 160 -11.71 -0.93 13.25
N TYR A 161 -10.67 -1.69 13.59
CA TYR A 161 -10.07 -2.67 12.70
C TYR A 161 -10.31 -4.08 13.25
N TYR A 162 -11.09 -4.87 12.52
CA TYR A 162 -11.43 -6.24 12.86
C TYR A 162 -10.71 -7.23 11.96
N ALA A 163 -10.11 -8.27 12.53
CA ALA A 163 -9.44 -9.34 11.79
C ALA A 163 -9.93 -10.72 12.23
N PRO A 164 -11.19 -11.08 11.90
CA PRO A 164 -11.81 -12.29 12.37
C PRO A 164 -11.14 -13.58 11.86
N THR A 165 -10.44 -13.48 10.73
CA THR A 165 -9.71 -14.60 10.12
C THR A 165 -8.40 -14.13 9.52
N THR A 166 -7.47 -15.08 9.34
CA THR A 166 -6.24 -14.88 8.59
C THR A 166 -6.10 -15.98 7.55
N VAL A 167 -5.50 -15.65 6.41
CA VAL A 167 -5.26 -16.61 5.33
C VAL A 167 -3.75 -16.85 5.21
N ASP A 168 -3.36 -18.12 5.22
CA ASP A 168 -1.98 -18.50 4.96
C ASP A 168 -1.66 -18.31 3.47
N THR A 169 -0.78 -17.37 3.19
CA THR A 169 -0.32 -17.03 1.84
C THR A 169 1.09 -17.53 1.54
N SER A 170 1.67 -18.40 2.39
CA SER A 170 3.06 -18.87 2.24
C SER A 170 3.33 -19.61 0.92
N GLY A 171 2.31 -20.23 0.33
CA GLY A 171 2.38 -20.89 -0.97
C GLY A 171 2.08 -20.03 -2.19
N VAL A 172 1.71 -18.75 -2.00
CA VAL A 172 1.30 -17.85 -3.08
C VAL A 172 2.50 -17.12 -3.66
N ARG A 173 2.67 -17.16 -4.98
CA ARG A 173 3.76 -16.46 -5.66
C ARG A 173 3.57 -14.95 -5.59
N VAL A 174 4.70 -14.24 -5.43
CA VAL A 174 4.74 -12.77 -5.47
C VAL A 174 5.39 -12.32 -6.79
N SER A 175 4.74 -11.42 -7.51
CA SER A 175 5.24 -10.81 -8.73
C SER A 175 4.97 -9.31 -8.72
N CYS A 176 5.97 -8.52 -9.13
CA CYS A 176 5.83 -7.06 -9.18
C CYS A 176 5.40 -6.42 -7.83
N GLY A 177 5.79 -7.02 -6.70
CA GLY A 177 5.53 -6.48 -5.35
C GLY A 177 4.16 -6.82 -4.77
N ASP A 178 3.35 -7.63 -5.46
CA ASP A 178 2.07 -8.14 -4.93
C ASP A 178 1.88 -9.61 -5.34
N TYR A 179 0.88 -10.26 -4.77
CA TYR A 179 0.54 -11.64 -5.06
C TYR A 179 0.04 -11.85 -6.49
N VAL A 180 0.36 -13.00 -7.05
CA VAL A 180 -0.17 -13.43 -8.36
C VAL A 180 -1.65 -13.76 -8.23
N VAL A 181 -2.49 -13.08 -9.00
CA VAL A 181 -3.96 -13.16 -8.89
C VAL A 181 -4.49 -14.59 -9.08
N SER A 182 -3.96 -15.36 -10.05
CA SER A 182 -4.41 -16.73 -10.28
C SER A 182 -4.18 -17.66 -9.09
N ASP A 183 -3.07 -17.47 -8.37
CA ASP A 183 -2.74 -18.26 -7.20
C ASP A 183 -3.65 -17.89 -6.01
N LEU A 184 -3.97 -16.58 -5.88
CA LEU A 184 -4.95 -16.11 -4.91
C LEU A 184 -6.36 -16.61 -5.19
N GLU A 185 -6.78 -16.65 -6.46
CA GLU A 185 -8.09 -17.17 -6.84
C GLU A 185 -8.25 -18.63 -6.40
N GLN A 186 -7.23 -19.44 -6.67
CA GLN A 186 -7.23 -20.84 -6.22
C GLN A 186 -7.32 -20.93 -4.69
N LEU A 187 -6.48 -20.18 -3.97
CA LEU A 187 -6.48 -20.16 -2.51
C LEU A 187 -7.84 -19.73 -1.93
N MET A 188 -8.47 -18.72 -2.52
CA MET A 188 -9.73 -18.16 -2.00
C MET A 188 -10.94 -19.03 -2.36
N ASN A 189 -10.89 -19.77 -3.48
CA ASN A 189 -11.96 -20.70 -3.87
C ASN A 189 -11.97 -21.99 -3.04
N GLU A 190 -10.82 -22.44 -2.53
CA GLU A 190 -10.69 -23.65 -1.71
C GLU A 190 -11.25 -23.48 -0.29
N ARG A 191 -11.50 -22.25 0.17
CA ARG A 191 -12.01 -21.98 1.51
C ARG A 191 -13.40 -21.37 1.47
N ALA A 192 -14.29 -21.88 2.33
CA ALA A 192 -15.63 -21.34 2.56
C ALA A 192 -15.58 -19.96 3.26
N ILE A 193 -14.87 -19.01 2.65
CA ILE A 193 -14.69 -17.64 3.20
C ILE A 193 -16.00 -16.87 3.17
N TYR A 194 -16.89 -17.21 2.24
CA TYR A 194 -18.16 -16.51 2.01
C TYR A 194 -19.08 -16.46 3.23
N GLY A 195 -19.21 -17.58 3.99
CA GLY A 195 -20.01 -17.59 5.21
C GLY A 195 -19.47 -16.65 6.28
N ASN A 196 -18.15 -16.64 6.47
CA ASN A 196 -17.49 -15.79 7.44
C ASN A 196 -17.58 -14.29 7.08
N VAL A 197 -17.72 -13.94 5.80
CA VAL A 197 -17.87 -12.54 5.35
C VAL A 197 -19.22 -11.96 5.78
N ILE A 198 -20.31 -12.72 5.56
CA ILE A 198 -21.67 -12.30 5.96
C ILE A 198 -21.75 -12.19 7.48
N GLU A 199 -21.27 -13.20 8.21
CA GLU A 199 -21.25 -13.18 9.67
C GLU A 199 -20.43 -11.98 10.21
N SER A 200 -19.27 -11.75 9.64
CA SER A 200 -18.41 -10.60 10.01
C SER A 200 -19.09 -9.26 9.74
N TYR A 201 -19.73 -9.11 8.58
CA TYR A 201 -20.48 -7.89 8.26
C TYR A 201 -21.63 -7.67 9.22
N LEU A 202 -22.47 -8.70 9.46
CA LEU A 202 -23.62 -8.58 10.38
C LEU A 202 -23.20 -8.35 11.83
N ARG A 203 -22.02 -8.82 12.23
CA ARG A 203 -21.48 -8.63 13.58
C ARG A 203 -20.86 -7.26 13.79
N PHE A 204 -20.08 -6.77 12.82
CA PHE A 204 -19.22 -5.58 13.02
C PHE A 204 -19.72 -4.33 12.32
N ALA A 205 -20.52 -4.46 11.26
CA ALA A 205 -20.95 -3.33 10.43
C ALA A 205 -22.40 -3.54 9.89
N PRO A 206 -23.38 -3.95 10.70
CA PRO A 206 -24.73 -4.23 10.22
C PRO A 206 -25.38 -2.94 9.67
N GLY A 207 -25.84 -3.00 8.42
CA GLY A 207 -26.50 -1.86 7.75
C GLY A 207 -25.57 -0.77 7.23
N GLU A 208 -24.27 -0.87 7.49
CA GLU A 208 -23.28 0.11 7.03
C GLU A 208 -23.04 0.02 5.52
N ARG A 209 -22.87 1.15 4.87
CA ARG A 209 -22.44 1.19 3.46
C ARG A 209 -21.03 0.64 3.32
N CYS A 210 -20.89 -0.46 2.58
CA CYS A 210 -19.69 -1.26 2.55
C CYS A 210 -19.10 -1.42 1.15
N ILE A 211 -17.76 -1.32 1.04
CA ILE A 211 -17.01 -1.77 -0.14
C ILE A 211 -16.29 -3.07 0.22
N VAL A 212 -16.42 -4.09 -0.64
CA VAL A 212 -15.71 -5.37 -0.52
C VAL A 212 -14.66 -5.48 -1.61
N TYR A 213 -13.41 -5.69 -1.22
CA TYR A 213 -12.28 -5.86 -2.12
C TYR A 213 -12.00 -7.34 -2.37
N CYS A 214 -12.31 -7.80 -3.57
CA CYS A 214 -12.20 -9.19 -3.99
C CYS A 214 -10.95 -9.45 -4.85
N VAL A 215 -10.53 -10.70 -4.95
CA VAL A 215 -9.34 -11.11 -5.73
C VAL A 215 -9.61 -11.03 -7.23
N SER A 216 -10.80 -11.50 -7.67
CA SER A 216 -11.18 -11.55 -9.08
C SER A 216 -12.61 -11.06 -9.31
N VAL A 217 -12.96 -10.90 -10.59
CA VAL A 217 -14.31 -10.51 -11.00
C VAL A 217 -15.34 -11.55 -10.58
N GLU A 218 -15.02 -12.84 -10.77
CA GLU A 218 -15.90 -13.94 -10.37
C GLU A 218 -16.07 -14.00 -8.84
N HIS A 219 -14.99 -13.77 -8.08
CA HIS A 219 -15.04 -13.66 -6.63
C HIS A 219 -15.96 -12.50 -6.19
N ALA A 220 -15.86 -11.33 -6.84
CA ALA A 220 -16.72 -10.19 -6.55
C ALA A 220 -18.21 -10.49 -6.83
N ARG A 221 -18.50 -11.15 -7.95
CA ARG A 221 -19.86 -11.56 -8.31
C ARG A 221 -20.45 -12.53 -7.28
N ARG A 222 -19.73 -13.61 -6.98
CA ARG A 222 -20.18 -14.60 -5.96
C ARG A 222 -20.37 -13.97 -4.58
N THR A 223 -19.52 -13.06 -4.19
CA THR A 223 -19.65 -12.34 -2.92
C THR A 223 -20.93 -11.50 -2.91
N ALA A 224 -21.22 -10.76 -3.99
CA ALA A 224 -22.46 -9.99 -4.11
C ALA A 224 -23.70 -10.90 -4.08
N ASP A 225 -23.68 -12.02 -4.81
CA ASP A 225 -24.75 -13.04 -4.79
C ASP A 225 -24.99 -13.58 -3.36
N THR A 226 -23.91 -13.80 -2.60
CA THR A 226 -23.99 -14.27 -1.22
C THR A 226 -24.65 -13.24 -0.30
N PHE A 227 -24.32 -11.95 -0.42
CA PHE A 227 -25.00 -10.87 0.32
C PHE A 227 -26.50 -10.80 -0.05
N ASN A 228 -26.82 -10.90 -1.34
CA ASN A 228 -28.21 -10.86 -1.82
C ASN A 228 -29.01 -12.06 -1.30
N SER A 229 -28.41 -13.24 -1.11
CA SER A 229 -29.08 -14.44 -0.58
C SER A 229 -29.59 -14.27 0.85
N VAL A 230 -29.03 -13.32 1.60
CA VAL A 230 -29.43 -12.96 2.97
C VAL A 230 -30.14 -11.58 3.04
N ALA A 231 -30.72 -11.15 1.92
CA ALA A 231 -31.49 -9.90 1.77
C ALA A 231 -30.66 -8.61 2.05
N ILE A 232 -29.35 -8.66 1.91
CA ILE A 232 -28.47 -7.46 1.91
C ILE A 232 -28.19 -7.09 0.46
N ARG A 233 -28.73 -5.95 0.01
CA ARG A 233 -28.62 -5.54 -1.39
C ARG A 233 -27.16 -5.23 -1.77
N ALA A 234 -26.63 -6.04 -2.68
CA ALA A 234 -25.24 -5.98 -3.12
C ALA A 234 -25.11 -6.04 -4.64
N GLU A 235 -24.13 -5.30 -5.17
CA GLU A 235 -23.78 -5.32 -6.58
C GLU A 235 -22.28 -5.55 -6.77
N SER A 236 -21.91 -6.08 -7.93
CA SER A 236 -20.50 -6.28 -8.28
C SER A 236 -20.07 -5.32 -9.38
N LEU A 237 -18.87 -4.74 -9.24
CA LEU A 237 -18.25 -3.88 -10.25
C LEU A 237 -16.91 -4.43 -10.74
N SER A 238 -16.74 -4.40 -12.05
CA SER A 238 -15.47 -4.80 -12.70
C SER A 238 -15.11 -3.87 -13.85
N ALA A 239 -13.90 -4.04 -14.38
CA ALA A 239 -13.48 -3.31 -15.59
C ALA A 239 -14.37 -3.60 -16.80
N GLY A 240 -14.98 -4.79 -16.85
CA GLY A 240 -15.91 -5.20 -17.89
C GLY A 240 -17.34 -4.65 -17.74
N THR A 241 -17.67 -4.02 -16.63
CA THR A 241 -19.01 -3.41 -16.42
C THR A 241 -19.18 -2.22 -17.37
N PRO A 242 -20.22 -2.21 -18.25
CA PRO A 242 -20.47 -1.10 -19.17
C PRO A 242 -20.58 0.24 -18.47
N ALA A 243 -20.12 1.32 -19.10
CA ALA A 243 -20.02 2.64 -18.47
C ALA A 243 -21.37 3.18 -17.96
N GLY A 244 -22.48 2.94 -18.71
CA GLY A 244 -23.83 3.33 -18.27
C GLY A 244 -24.28 2.59 -17.01
N GLN A 245 -24.14 1.26 -17.00
CA GLN A 245 -24.47 0.42 -15.85
C GLN A 245 -23.58 0.75 -14.63
N ARG A 246 -22.30 1.01 -14.86
CA ARG A 246 -21.39 1.43 -13.78
C ARG A 246 -21.85 2.71 -13.12
N ARG A 247 -22.28 3.70 -13.92
CA ARG A 247 -22.80 4.96 -13.39
C ARG A 247 -24.07 4.74 -12.57
N GLU A 248 -25.01 3.97 -13.07
CA GLU A 248 -26.26 3.63 -12.39
C GLU A 248 -26.00 2.94 -11.03
N ILE A 249 -25.13 1.91 -11.03
CA ILE A 249 -24.74 1.22 -9.78
C ILE A 249 -24.10 2.19 -8.79
N MET A 250 -23.25 3.11 -9.26
CA MET A 250 -22.61 4.09 -8.40
C MET A 250 -23.58 5.13 -7.84
N GLU A 251 -24.55 5.58 -8.63
CA GLU A 251 -25.62 6.47 -8.20
C GLU A 251 -26.53 5.79 -7.17
N ASP A 252 -26.91 4.54 -7.41
CA ASP A 252 -27.71 3.74 -6.47
C ASP A 252 -26.96 3.41 -5.17
N PHE A 253 -25.66 3.17 -5.25
CA PHE A 253 -24.82 3.00 -4.06
C PHE A 253 -24.67 4.31 -3.28
N ALA A 254 -24.46 5.43 -3.95
CA ALA A 254 -24.42 6.75 -3.33
C ALA A 254 -25.78 7.14 -2.68
N ALA A 255 -26.89 6.78 -3.32
CA ALA A 255 -28.24 7.00 -2.79
C ALA A 255 -28.64 6.04 -1.66
N GLY A 256 -27.80 5.02 -1.34
CA GLY A 256 -28.07 4.01 -0.30
C GLY A 256 -29.07 2.93 -0.71
N LYS A 257 -29.44 2.84 -1.98
CA LYS A 257 -30.26 1.74 -2.50
C LYS A 257 -29.49 0.43 -2.57
N ILE A 258 -28.16 0.50 -2.77
CA ILE A 258 -27.22 -0.60 -2.67
C ILE A 258 -26.44 -0.40 -1.37
N THR A 259 -26.38 -1.44 -0.54
CA THR A 259 -25.67 -1.41 0.75
C THR A 259 -24.21 -1.87 0.61
N VAL A 260 -23.97 -2.89 -0.22
CA VAL A 260 -22.65 -3.51 -0.38
C VAL A 260 -22.22 -3.46 -1.84
N LEU A 261 -21.00 -2.98 -2.07
CA LEU A 261 -20.40 -2.90 -3.40
C LEU A 261 -19.16 -3.77 -3.47
N CYS A 262 -19.27 -4.90 -4.15
CA CYS A 262 -18.16 -5.84 -4.34
C CYS A 262 -17.35 -5.46 -5.58
N ASN A 263 -16.02 -5.40 -5.45
CA ASN A 263 -15.20 -5.03 -6.60
C ASN A 263 -13.88 -5.80 -6.68
N CYS A 264 -13.37 -5.88 -7.90
CA CYS A 264 -12.02 -6.33 -8.18
C CYS A 264 -11.25 -5.17 -8.85
N THR A 265 -10.27 -4.60 -8.16
CA THR A 265 -9.32 -3.57 -8.61
C THR A 265 -9.87 -2.19 -9.01
N LEU A 266 -11.18 -2.01 -9.25
CA LEU A 266 -11.72 -0.73 -9.75
C LEU A 266 -11.83 0.36 -8.70
N LEU A 267 -12.22 0.01 -7.48
CA LEU A 267 -12.60 0.97 -6.45
C LEU A 267 -11.46 1.33 -5.49
N SER A 268 -10.23 0.90 -5.79
CA SER A 268 -9.06 1.35 -5.02
C SER A 268 -8.81 2.85 -5.16
N GLU A 269 -9.28 3.47 -6.27
CA GLU A 269 -9.03 4.88 -6.59
C GLU A 269 -10.24 5.52 -7.28
N GLY A 270 -10.40 6.83 -7.11
CA GLY A 270 -11.35 7.64 -7.89
C GLY A 270 -12.80 7.71 -7.41
N ILE A 271 -13.20 7.04 -6.32
CA ILE A 271 -14.54 7.14 -5.77
C ILE A 271 -14.53 8.04 -4.54
N SER A 272 -15.41 9.02 -4.55
CA SER A 272 -15.58 9.99 -3.47
C SER A 272 -17.02 9.92 -2.96
N ILE A 273 -17.31 8.90 -2.15
CA ILE A 273 -18.58 8.78 -1.43
C ILE A 273 -18.27 8.85 0.06
N ASP A 274 -18.68 9.90 0.73
CA ASP A 274 -18.33 10.18 2.12
C ASP A 274 -19.05 9.24 3.10
N GLU A 275 -20.19 8.73 2.69
CA GLU A 275 -21.03 7.83 3.48
C GLU A 275 -20.54 6.38 3.54
N ILE A 276 -19.51 6.02 2.81
CA ILE A 276 -18.88 4.69 2.97
C ILE A 276 -18.29 4.62 4.36
N SER A 277 -18.82 3.73 5.20
CA SER A 277 -18.42 3.56 6.59
C SER A 277 -17.77 2.22 6.87
N CYS A 278 -17.85 1.26 5.92
CA CYS A 278 -17.23 -0.05 6.05
C CYS A 278 -16.39 -0.40 4.82
N VAL A 279 -15.28 -1.09 5.06
CA VAL A 279 -14.55 -1.85 4.02
C VAL A 279 -14.31 -3.27 4.49
N ILE A 280 -14.48 -4.24 3.60
CA ILE A 280 -14.15 -5.64 3.82
C ILE A 280 -13.03 -6.05 2.86
N MET A 281 -11.95 -6.57 3.40
CA MET A 281 -10.77 -6.96 2.64
C MET A 281 -10.76 -8.48 2.48
N LEU A 282 -11.05 -8.96 1.27
CA LEU A 282 -11.00 -10.36 0.86
C LEU A 282 -9.84 -10.63 -0.11
N ARG A 283 -9.02 -9.64 -0.37
CA ARG A 283 -7.84 -9.75 -1.20
C ARG A 283 -6.59 -9.62 -0.35
N PRO A 284 -5.82 -10.70 -0.15
CA PRO A 284 -4.46 -10.59 0.39
C PRO A 284 -3.59 -9.69 -0.50
N THR A 285 -2.77 -8.84 0.12
CA THR A 285 -1.83 -8.00 -0.61
C THR A 285 -0.53 -7.80 0.16
N GLU A 286 0.59 -7.76 -0.56
CA GLU A 286 1.90 -7.33 -0.07
C GLU A 286 2.13 -5.84 -0.35
N SER A 287 1.30 -5.23 -1.20
CA SER A 287 1.43 -3.83 -1.57
C SER A 287 0.90 -2.90 -0.49
N VAL A 288 1.81 -2.21 0.19
CA VAL A 288 1.47 -1.20 1.20
C VAL A 288 0.58 -0.10 0.61
N ALA A 289 0.86 0.34 -0.62
CA ALA A 289 0.08 1.35 -1.31
C ALA A 289 -1.37 0.91 -1.52
N LEU A 290 -1.57 -0.31 -2.05
CA LEU A 290 -2.91 -0.85 -2.30
C LEU A 290 -3.68 -1.06 -0.99
N GLY A 291 -3.06 -1.67 0.02
CA GLY A 291 -3.71 -1.92 1.30
C GLY A 291 -4.17 -0.64 1.99
N ILE A 292 -3.31 0.39 2.06
CA ILE A 292 -3.67 1.69 2.63
C ILE A 292 -4.83 2.33 1.87
N GLN A 293 -4.78 2.35 0.55
CA GLN A 293 -5.84 2.96 -0.26
C GLN A 293 -7.18 2.26 -0.07
N GLN A 294 -7.20 0.94 0.04
CA GLN A 294 -8.42 0.17 0.33
C GLN A 294 -8.98 0.52 1.71
N MET A 295 -8.15 0.46 2.75
CA MET A 295 -8.56 0.76 4.13
C MET A 295 -9.11 2.18 4.28
N MET A 296 -8.45 3.17 3.71
CA MET A 296 -8.81 4.57 3.89
C MET A 296 -10.09 5.01 3.15
N ARG A 297 -10.71 4.13 2.34
CA ARG A 297 -11.96 4.48 1.64
C ARG A 297 -13.12 4.75 2.59
N CYS A 298 -13.22 4.02 3.69
CA CYS A 298 -14.28 4.24 4.68
C CYS A 298 -13.95 5.36 5.69
N MET A 299 -12.73 5.89 5.68
CA MET A 299 -12.25 6.83 6.72
C MET A 299 -12.55 8.30 6.43
N ARG A 300 -13.35 8.64 5.41
CA ARG A 300 -13.77 10.04 5.21
C ARG A 300 -14.56 10.53 6.40
N TYR A 301 -14.25 11.75 6.84
CA TYR A 301 -14.88 12.32 8.03
C TYR A 301 -16.33 12.69 7.78
N LEU A 302 -17.20 12.17 8.62
CA LEU A 302 -18.56 12.66 8.87
C LEU A 302 -18.78 12.75 10.38
N PRO A 303 -19.56 13.71 10.87
CA PRO A 303 -19.88 13.82 12.30
C PRO A 303 -20.49 12.51 12.83
N GLY A 304 -19.94 11.98 13.91
CA GLY A 304 -20.43 10.75 14.55
C GLY A 304 -20.02 9.44 13.85
N LYS A 305 -19.33 9.50 12.71
CA LYS A 305 -18.89 8.32 11.98
C LYS A 305 -17.65 7.68 12.62
N THR A 306 -17.70 6.35 12.81
CA THR A 306 -16.54 5.50 13.06
C THR A 306 -16.43 4.50 11.93
N ALA A 307 -15.31 4.51 11.20
CA ALA A 307 -15.07 3.61 10.08
C ALA A 307 -14.86 2.17 10.57
N LYS A 308 -15.37 1.19 9.83
CA LYS A 308 -15.20 -0.24 10.12
C LYS A 308 -14.32 -0.87 9.04
N ILE A 309 -13.18 -1.42 9.44
CA ILE A 309 -12.28 -2.16 8.55
C ILE A 309 -12.32 -3.61 8.96
N ILE A 310 -12.83 -4.49 8.10
CA ILE A 310 -12.94 -5.92 8.34
C ILE A 310 -11.94 -6.64 7.44
N ASP A 311 -10.86 -7.11 8.02
CA ASP A 311 -9.74 -7.76 7.32
C ASP A 311 -9.85 -9.28 7.44
N CYS A 312 -10.56 -9.90 6.52
CA CYS A 312 -10.75 -11.34 6.50
C CYS A 312 -9.53 -12.14 5.99
N VAL A 313 -8.43 -11.48 5.67
CA VAL A 313 -7.25 -12.12 5.05
C VAL A 313 -5.94 -11.80 5.77
N GLY A 314 -5.99 -11.06 6.88
CA GLY A 314 -4.82 -10.75 7.71
C GLY A 314 -3.84 -9.76 7.08
N ASN A 315 -4.32 -8.82 6.29
CA ASN A 315 -3.47 -7.79 5.66
C ASN A 315 -2.73 -6.91 6.68
N TYR A 316 -3.29 -6.71 7.89
CA TYR A 316 -2.64 -5.95 8.95
C TYR A 316 -1.24 -6.44 9.31
N THR A 317 -0.98 -7.75 9.14
CA THR A 317 0.35 -8.32 9.39
C THR A 317 1.38 -7.96 8.32
N ARG A 318 0.92 -7.70 7.09
CA ARG A 318 1.75 -7.39 5.91
C ARG A 318 1.89 -5.90 5.66
N VAL A 319 0.77 -5.19 5.60
CA VAL A 319 0.72 -3.77 5.23
C VAL A 319 0.55 -2.83 6.44
N GLY A 320 0.17 -3.35 7.59
CA GLY A 320 -0.05 -2.59 8.82
C GLY A 320 -1.41 -1.91 8.89
N LEU A 321 -1.56 -0.98 9.83
CA LEU A 321 -2.77 -0.19 10.06
C LEU A 321 -2.74 1.12 9.25
N PRO A 322 -3.90 1.77 9.02
CA PRO A 322 -3.97 3.02 8.26
C PRO A 322 -3.12 4.16 8.83
N ASP A 323 -3.01 4.25 10.13
CA ASP A 323 -2.33 5.30 10.89
C ASP A 323 -0.96 4.91 11.45
N ASP A 324 -0.43 3.77 11.01
CA ASP A 324 0.95 3.41 11.35
C ASP A 324 1.92 4.50 10.90
N ASP A 325 2.88 4.80 11.73
CA ASP A 325 3.99 5.67 11.38
C ASP A 325 4.88 5.02 10.30
N ARG A 326 5.14 5.76 9.23
CA ARG A 326 5.92 5.29 8.08
C ARG A 326 6.93 6.33 7.65
N GLU A 327 8.19 5.92 7.64
CA GLU A 327 9.26 6.73 7.07
C GLU A 327 9.29 6.56 5.55
N TRP A 328 8.90 7.61 4.84
CA TRP A 328 8.95 7.63 3.40
C TRP A 328 10.31 8.10 2.87
N SER A 329 10.78 7.51 1.78
CA SER A 329 12.06 7.86 1.16
C SER A 329 11.98 7.78 -0.36
N LEU A 330 12.67 8.70 -1.05
CA LEU A 330 12.86 8.66 -2.50
C LEU A 330 13.98 7.70 -2.92
N SER A 331 14.86 7.32 -2.00
CA SER A 331 16.06 6.52 -2.31
C SER A 331 16.04 5.09 -1.77
N LYS A 332 15.17 4.83 -0.78
CA LYS A 332 15.09 3.53 -0.12
C LYS A 332 13.72 2.89 -0.33
N PRO A 333 13.64 1.59 -0.59
CA PRO A 333 12.36 0.88 -0.58
C PRO A 333 11.75 0.95 0.83
N VAL A 334 10.42 0.86 0.90
CA VAL A 334 9.75 0.71 2.20
C VAL A 334 10.22 -0.58 2.85
N PRO A 335 10.75 -0.52 4.07
CA PRO A 335 11.15 -1.74 4.75
C PRO A 335 9.95 -2.66 4.93
N LYS A 336 10.13 -3.94 4.68
CA LYS A 336 9.10 -4.94 5.02
C LYS A 336 8.84 -4.83 6.52
N ARG A 337 7.56 -4.79 6.88
CA ARG A 337 7.17 -4.70 8.29
C ARG A 337 7.73 -5.89 9.06
N ARG A 338 8.42 -5.60 10.17
CA ARG A 338 8.73 -6.63 11.16
C ARG A 338 7.43 -6.97 11.86
N GLN A 339 7.05 -8.24 11.82
CA GLN A 339 5.82 -8.71 12.48
C GLN A 339 5.99 -8.83 14.00
N HIS A 340 7.23 -8.98 14.45
CA HIS A 340 7.57 -9.23 15.86
C HIS A 340 8.60 -8.22 16.36
N ASP A 341 8.51 -7.88 17.62
CA ASP A 341 9.55 -7.16 18.35
C ASP A 341 10.77 -8.06 18.61
N ASP A 342 11.83 -7.49 19.19
CA ASP A 342 13.05 -8.25 19.53
C ASP A 342 12.79 -9.36 20.58
N ASN A 343 11.63 -9.33 21.25
CA ASN A 343 11.18 -10.33 22.21
C ASN A 343 10.29 -11.42 21.59
N GLY A 344 10.02 -11.34 20.27
CA GLY A 344 9.19 -12.29 19.54
C GLY A 344 7.68 -12.04 19.69
N ASN A 345 7.25 -10.93 20.31
CA ASN A 345 5.84 -10.57 20.36
C ASN A 345 5.42 -9.86 19.07
N PHE A 346 4.22 -10.12 18.60
CA PHE A 346 3.66 -9.37 17.47
C PHE A 346 3.52 -7.89 17.81
N TYR A 347 3.91 -6.99 16.92
CA TYR A 347 3.66 -5.54 17.11
C TYR A 347 2.17 -5.20 17.13
N ILE A 348 1.35 -5.94 16.38
CA ILE A 348 -0.10 -5.82 16.34
C ILE A 348 -0.70 -7.19 16.64
N ARG A 349 -1.69 -7.23 17.52
CA ARG A 349 -2.49 -8.41 17.85
C ARG A 349 -3.93 -8.25 17.42
N CYS A 350 -4.53 -9.38 17.07
CA CYS A 350 -5.97 -9.51 16.98
C CYS A 350 -6.48 -10.25 18.23
N CYS A 351 -7.49 -9.69 18.88
CA CYS A 351 -8.16 -10.30 20.01
C CYS A 351 -9.04 -11.48 19.52
N PRO A 352 -8.89 -12.72 20.00
CA PRO A 352 -9.76 -13.82 19.60
C PRO A 352 -11.19 -13.72 20.15
N GLU A 353 -11.44 -12.87 21.15
CA GLU A 353 -12.77 -12.69 21.73
C GLU A 353 -13.60 -11.65 20.97
N CYS A 354 -13.05 -10.45 20.77
CA CYS A 354 -13.77 -9.35 20.11
C CYS A 354 -13.29 -9.07 18.67
N PHE A 355 -12.22 -9.72 18.22
CA PHE A 355 -11.58 -9.60 16.90
C PHE A 355 -11.03 -8.21 16.56
N MET A 356 -10.99 -7.30 17.54
CA MET A 356 -10.32 -6.00 17.38
C MET A 356 -8.81 -6.19 17.32
N THR A 357 -8.16 -5.42 16.43
CA THR A 357 -6.69 -5.34 16.36
C THR A 357 -6.19 -4.16 17.19
N PHE A 358 -5.07 -4.37 17.88
CA PHE A 358 -4.44 -3.35 18.73
C PHE A 358 -2.93 -3.57 18.82
N ALA A 359 -2.22 -2.51 19.19
CA ALA A 359 -0.81 -2.62 19.53
C ALA A 359 -0.64 -3.59 20.71
N THR A 360 0.38 -4.46 20.65
CA THR A 360 0.56 -5.52 21.65
C THR A 360 0.48 -4.99 23.07
N ALA A 361 -0.46 -5.51 23.82
CA ALA A 361 -0.70 -5.24 25.23
C ALA A 361 -1.10 -6.55 25.94
N PRO A 362 -0.87 -6.67 27.26
CA PRO A 362 -1.24 -7.86 28.02
C PRO A 362 -2.76 -8.05 28.17
N VAL A 363 -3.52 -6.98 27.95
CA VAL A 363 -4.97 -6.95 28.06
C VAL A 363 -5.54 -6.27 26.82
N CYS A 364 -6.60 -6.83 26.24
CA CYS A 364 -7.30 -6.19 25.15
C CYS A 364 -7.94 -4.86 25.59
N PRO A 365 -7.60 -3.72 24.97
CA PRO A 365 -8.14 -2.42 25.39
C PRO A 365 -9.63 -2.25 25.09
N PHE A 366 -10.22 -3.16 24.30
CA PHE A 366 -11.62 -3.06 23.85
C PHE A 366 -12.56 -3.94 24.66
N CYS A 367 -12.18 -5.19 24.99
CA CYS A 367 -13.06 -6.13 25.70
C CYS A 367 -12.48 -6.61 27.04
N GLY A 368 -11.26 -6.24 27.40
CA GLY A 368 -10.64 -6.64 28.66
C GLY A 368 -10.10 -8.07 28.71
N ALA A 369 -10.13 -8.83 27.59
CA ALA A 369 -9.56 -10.17 27.56
C ALA A 369 -8.06 -10.15 27.83
N GLU A 370 -7.60 -11.03 28.72
CA GLU A 370 -6.20 -11.13 29.11
C GLU A 370 -5.39 -11.96 28.12
N TYR A 371 -4.24 -11.44 27.74
CA TYR A 371 -3.26 -12.15 26.93
C TYR A 371 -1.95 -12.14 27.70
N PRO A 372 -1.52 -13.24 28.30
CA PRO A 372 -0.18 -13.32 28.84
C PRO A 372 0.78 -13.03 27.67
N LEU A 373 1.47 -11.89 27.75
CA LEU A 373 2.68 -11.69 26.98
C LEU A 373 3.57 -12.86 27.42
N HIS A 374 3.97 -13.71 26.46
CA HIS A 374 5.00 -14.68 26.79
C HIS A 374 6.21 -13.82 27.20
N PRO A 375 6.57 -13.76 28.49
CA PRO A 375 7.89 -13.32 28.80
C PRO A 375 8.77 -14.23 27.97
N ARG A 376 9.72 -13.68 27.22
CA ARG A 376 10.81 -14.48 26.72
C ARG A 376 11.19 -15.35 27.92
N GLU A 377 10.88 -16.66 27.84
CA GLU A 377 11.70 -17.59 28.57
C GLU A 377 13.09 -17.26 28.05
N ILE A 378 13.78 -16.40 28.78
CA ILE A 378 15.21 -16.49 28.84
C ILE A 378 15.34 -17.93 29.35
N LYS A 379 15.39 -18.91 28.42
CA LYS A 379 16.09 -20.14 28.69
C LYS A 379 17.42 -19.58 29.15
N ALA A 380 17.57 -19.47 30.45
CA ALA A 380 18.85 -19.29 31.06
C ALA A 380 19.61 -20.39 30.40
N HIS A 381 20.39 -20.05 29.37
CA HIS A 381 21.39 -20.93 28.86
C HIS A 381 22.15 -21.18 30.15
N GLN A 382 21.91 -22.39 30.72
CA GLN A 382 22.73 -22.90 31.78
C GLN A 382 24.09 -22.44 31.40
N GLU A 383 24.66 -21.61 32.25
CA GLU A 383 25.96 -20.99 32.15
C GLU A 383 26.77 -21.59 31.02
N ILE A 384 26.65 -21.08 29.80
CA ILE A 384 27.73 -21.12 28.87
C ILE A 384 28.70 -20.21 29.59
N GLU A 385 29.55 -20.81 30.44
CA GLU A 385 30.81 -20.21 30.84
C GLU A 385 31.31 -19.56 29.59
N LEU A 386 31.33 -18.23 29.59
CA LEU A 386 32.01 -17.46 28.57
C LEU A 386 33.48 -17.91 28.67
N GLN A 387 33.79 -19.04 28.05
CA GLN A 387 35.15 -19.44 27.87
C GLN A 387 35.79 -18.26 27.15
N ARG A 388 36.65 -17.57 27.86
CA ARG A 388 37.53 -16.57 27.27
C ARG A 388 38.12 -17.23 26.04
N ILE A 389 37.62 -16.86 24.85
CA ILE A 389 38.26 -17.28 23.60
C ILE A 389 39.67 -16.72 23.70
N THR A 390 40.60 -17.55 23.98
CA THR A 390 42.01 -17.15 24.05
C THR A 390 42.41 -16.62 22.67
N ALA A 391 43.37 -15.70 22.63
CA ALA A 391 43.85 -15.14 21.37
C ALA A 391 44.33 -16.28 20.40
N GLU A 392 44.75 -17.39 20.95
CA GLU A 392 45.14 -18.62 20.21
C GLU A 392 43.94 -19.31 19.56
N GLU A 393 42.79 -19.41 20.24
CA GLU A 393 41.57 -19.99 19.66
C GLU A 393 40.97 -19.09 18.59
N ALA A 394 40.98 -17.75 18.80
CA ALA A 394 40.58 -16.80 17.77
C ALA A 394 41.47 -16.86 16.54
N ALA A 395 42.81 -17.02 16.70
CA ALA A 395 43.75 -17.22 15.63
C ALA A 395 43.49 -18.53 14.89
N ARG A 396 43.22 -19.62 15.61
CA ARG A 396 42.90 -20.94 15.02
C ARG A 396 41.61 -20.92 14.20
N VAL A 397 40.57 -20.24 14.68
CA VAL A 397 39.32 -20.04 13.93
C VAL A 397 39.54 -19.18 12.70
N ALA A 398 40.38 -18.15 12.78
CA ALA A 398 40.77 -17.32 11.63
C ALA A 398 41.54 -18.10 10.59
N GLU A 399 42.46 -18.98 10.99
CA GLU A 399 43.19 -19.86 10.08
C GLU A 399 42.28 -20.85 9.36
N VAL A 400 41.35 -21.49 10.08
CA VAL A 400 40.38 -22.42 9.47
C VAL A 400 39.51 -21.68 8.44
N LYS A 401 39.05 -20.48 8.77
CA LYS A 401 38.28 -19.64 7.81
C LYS A 401 39.11 -19.22 6.61
N LYS A 402 40.41 -18.92 6.81
CA LYS A 402 41.36 -18.58 5.73
C LYS A 402 41.63 -19.76 4.83
N ALA A 403 41.88 -20.94 5.40
CA ALA A 403 42.05 -22.18 4.65
C ALA A 403 40.82 -22.54 3.81
N ALA A 404 39.62 -22.41 4.40
CA ALA A 404 38.34 -22.62 3.71
C ALA A 404 38.14 -21.66 2.53
N ARG A 405 38.55 -20.39 2.66
CA ARG A 405 38.51 -19.41 1.54
C ARG A 405 39.50 -19.73 0.45
N VAL A 406 40.72 -20.17 0.79
CA VAL A 406 41.74 -20.57 -0.17
C VAL A 406 41.30 -21.80 -0.97
N GLU A 407 40.71 -22.78 -0.29
CA GLU A 407 40.15 -23.98 -0.93
C GLU A 407 39.00 -23.64 -1.88
N GLN A 408 38.10 -22.76 -1.46
CA GLN A 408 37.04 -22.24 -2.31
C GLN A 408 37.59 -21.45 -3.51
N GLY A 409 38.67 -20.71 -3.32
CA GLY A 409 39.37 -19.99 -4.39
C GLY A 409 39.99 -20.90 -5.44
N ARG A 410 40.52 -22.06 -5.01
CA ARG A 410 41.15 -23.08 -5.88
C ARG A 410 40.14 -23.86 -6.72
N ALA A 411 38.90 -24.04 -6.24
CA ALA A 411 37.85 -24.71 -7.00
C ALA A 411 37.43 -23.80 -8.17
N ALA A 412 37.96 -24.04 -9.36
CA ALA A 412 37.82 -23.18 -10.54
C ALA A 412 36.48 -23.42 -11.26
N THR A 413 35.98 -24.65 -11.26
CA THR A 413 34.76 -25.05 -11.99
C THR A 413 33.54 -25.15 -11.09
N PHE A 414 32.36 -25.09 -11.73
CA PHE A 414 31.07 -25.25 -11.04
C PHE A 414 30.96 -26.64 -10.37
N GLU A 415 31.47 -27.69 -11.03
CA GLU A 415 31.43 -29.05 -10.51
C GLU A 415 32.33 -29.21 -9.28
N GLU A 416 33.54 -28.63 -9.31
CA GLU A 416 34.43 -28.60 -8.15
C GLU A 416 33.83 -27.88 -6.95
N LEU A 417 33.13 -26.76 -7.18
CA LEU A 417 32.41 -26.07 -6.13
C LEU A 417 31.26 -26.91 -5.56
N ILE A 418 30.50 -27.63 -6.39
CA ILE A 418 29.48 -28.56 -5.92
C ILE A 418 30.11 -29.65 -5.05
N LYS A 419 31.23 -30.25 -5.49
CA LYS A 419 31.95 -31.29 -4.73
C LYS A 419 32.42 -30.74 -3.37
N LEU A 420 32.97 -29.55 -3.36
CA LEU A 420 33.41 -28.86 -2.15
C LEU A 420 32.22 -28.53 -1.25
N GLY A 421 31.07 -28.09 -1.79
CA GLY A 421 29.86 -27.84 -1.03
C GLY A 421 29.27 -29.10 -0.38
N ARG A 422 29.39 -30.25 -1.07
CA ARG A 422 28.98 -31.56 -0.50
C ARG A 422 29.91 -31.99 0.65
N SER A 423 31.21 -31.83 0.48
CA SER A 423 32.20 -32.18 1.55
C SER A 423 32.04 -31.30 2.80
N ARG A 424 31.50 -30.09 2.65
CA ARG A 424 31.18 -29.14 3.74
C ARG A 424 29.78 -29.32 4.34
N GLY A 425 29.00 -30.29 3.88
CA GLY A 425 27.66 -30.60 4.40
C GLY A 425 26.58 -29.57 4.08
N TYR A 426 26.75 -28.77 3.03
CA TYR A 426 25.68 -27.78 2.66
C TYR A 426 24.45 -28.50 2.16
N LYS A 427 23.27 -28.04 2.62
CA LYS A 427 21.94 -28.59 2.23
C LYS A 427 21.70 -28.51 0.71
N ASN A 428 22.19 -27.46 0.05
CA ASN A 428 22.06 -27.28 -1.38
C ASN A 428 23.40 -26.83 -2.00
N PRO A 429 24.31 -27.75 -2.30
CA PRO A 429 25.64 -27.46 -2.83
C PRO A 429 25.62 -26.75 -4.19
N ALA A 430 24.65 -27.09 -5.06
CA ALA A 430 24.54 -26.48 -6.38
C ALA A 430 24.11 -25.00 -6.29
N PHE A 431 23.18 -24.67 -5.42
CA PHE A 431 22.80 -23.28 -5.19
C PHE A 431 23.97 -22.46 -4.65
N TRP A 432 24.68 -22.99 -3.64
CA TRP A 432 25.87 -22.34 -3.09
C TRP A 432 26.96 -22.13 -4.16
N ALA A 433 27.25 -23.13 -4.97
CA ALA A 433 28.23 -23.04 -6.07
C ALA A 433 27.87 -21.96 -7.09
N ALA A 434 26.55 -21.83 -7.43
CA ALA A 434 26.05 -20.78 -8.31
C ALA A 434 26.25 -19.39 -7.73
N GLN A 435 26.05 -19.20 -6.43
CA GLN A 435 26.28 -17.92 -5.75
C GLN A 435 27.78 -17.54 -5.77
N VAL A 436 28.66 -18.49 -5.50
CA VAL A 436 30.11 -18.25 -5.55
C VAL A 436 30.57 -17.85 -6.95
N MET A 437 30.06 -18.53 -7.99
CA MET A 437 30.38 -18.19 -9.39
C MET A 437 29.86 -16.83 -9.82
N ARG A 438 28.66 -16.43 -9.34
CA ARG A 438 28.12 -15.07 -9.58
C ARG A 438 28.95 -13.99 -8.91
N GLY A 439 29.47 -14.26 -7.71
CA GLY A 439 30.35 -13.32 -7.00
C GLY A 439 31.66 -13.07 -7.77
N ARG A 440 32.25 -14.12 -8.39
CA ARG A 440 33.47 -14.00 -9.18
C ARG A 440 33.35 -13.25 -10.50
N LYS A 441 32.15 -13.18 -11.08
CA LYS A 441 31.90 -12.40 -12.32
C LYS A 441 31.69 -10.89 -12.06
N ARG A 442 31.66 -10.46 -10.81
CA ARG A 442 31.46 -9.07 -10.42
C ARG A 442 32.72 -8.39 -9.87
N THR A 443 33.82 -9.11 -9.70
CA THR A 443 35.19 -8.66 -9.44
C THR A 443 36.02 -8.80 -10.69
#